data_0928b8611948013d034dc6522119da25
#
_entry.id   0928b8611948013d034dc6522119da25
#
_cell.length_a   1.000
_cell.length_b   1.000
_cell.length_c   1.000
_cell.angle_alpha   90.00
_cell.angle_beta   90.00
_cell.angle_gamma   90.00
#
_symmetry.space_group_name_H-M   'P 1'
#
loop_
_entity.id
_entity.type
_entity.pdbx_description
1 polymer ?
#
loop_
_entity_poly.entity_id
_entity_poly.type
_entity_poly.pdbx_seq_one_letter_code
_entity_poly.pdbx_strand_id
1 'polypeptide(L)'
;DCAIEDNQPAGLRIDAGRHELRGGGDDQIRRLGIDEVVELRLALVVVASDAHDVLRVGGGEIGVGIDKGGAHALGVVGLMNVQFAIKDRQIYVLEVNPRASRTVPFVAKVIGQPIAGIASEVMAGRDLKSFGLQPVRQSLAGMGHIAVKEAVFPFGRFAGVDPILGPEMKSTGEVMGLDRDFAMAFAKSQLGAGTLLPMSGAVFVSVRDSDKDDLLGAIRDLNEMGFRILATRGTKRHFEAHGIACEQVNKVLEGRPHIVDLMKDGQVNLVLNTTEGAKALADSRDIRRTALLNKIPYFTTLAGAVAAVQALSALKGRPISVAPLQEYVRKPG
;
A
#
# COMPACT_ATOMS: atom_id res chain seq x y z
N ASP A 1 -35.02 1.84 6.90
CA ASP A 1 -35.35 3.26 6.74
C ASP A 1 -34.05 4.05 6.61
N CYS A 2 -33.75 4.42 5.40
CA CYS A 2 -32.58 5.24 5.04
C CYS A 2 -33.08 6.69 4.95
N ALA A 3 -32.86 7.49 5.99
CA ALA A 3 -33.14 8.93 5.94
C ALA A 3 -31.98 9.64 5.25
N ILE A 4 -32.24 10.29 4.14
CA ILE A 4 -31.33 11.22 3.47
C ILE A 4 -31.63 12.60 4.06
N GLU A 5 -30.72 13.13 4.89
CA GLU A 5 -30.77 14.52 5.30
C GLU A 5 -29.95 15.39 4.34
N ASP A 6 -30.59 16.45 3.83
CA ASP A 6 -30.06 17.40 2.87
C ASP A 6 -28.97 18.32 3.47
N ASN A 7 -27.93 18.62 2.64
CA ASN A 7 -26.94 19.71 2.79
C ASN A 7 -25.66 19.46 3.61
N GLN A 8 -24.96 18.38 3.33
CA GLN A 8 -23.49 18.32 3.52
C GLN A 8 -22.89 17.51 2.36
N PRO A 9 -21.60 17.68 1.95
CA PRO A 9 -21.03 16.88 0.88
C PRO A 9 -21.13 15.40 1.25
N ALA A 10 -21.82 14.63 0.40
CA ALA A 10 -22.36 13.31 0.68
C ALA A 10 -21.29 12.25 1.00
N GLY A 11 -20.93 12.13 2.26
CA GLY A 11 -20.27 10.97 2.82
C GLY A 11 -21.32 10.09 3.50
N LEU A 12 -21.62 8.93 2.96
CA LEU A 12 -22.48 7.94 3.62
C LEU A 12 -21.78 7.47 4.90
N ARG A 13 -22.29 7.89 6.07
CA ARG A 13 -21.77 7.48 7.37
C ARG A 13 -22.40 6.14 7.74
N ILE A 14 -21.62 5.08 7.81
CA ILE A 14 -22.08 3.76 8.22
C ILE A 14 -21.49 3.46 9.59
N ASP A 15 -22.36 3.35 10.59
CA ASP A 15 -22.00 2.93 11.93
C ASP A 15 -21.71 1.43 11.91
N ALA A 16 -20.43 1.06 11.96
CA ALA A 16 -20.01 -0.32 12.07
C ALA A 16 -20.25 -0.78 13.53
N GLY A 17 -21.44 -1.33 13.77
CA GLY A 17 -21.79 -1.95 15.07
C GLY A 17 -20.66 -2.88 15.55
N ARG A 18 -20.41 -2.87 16.86
CA ARG A 18 -19.37 -3.62 17.56
C ARG A 18 -19.31 -5.08 17.12
N HIS A 19 -18.43 -5.42 16.22
CA HIS A 19 -17.98 -6.78 15.99
C HIS A 19 -16.49 -6.84 16.30
N GLU A 20 -16.14 -7.62 17.34
CA GLU A 20 -14.76 -7.94 17.68
C GLU A 20 -14.08 -8.64 16.50
N LEU A 21 -13.04 -8.02 15.99
CA LEU A 21 -12.17 -8.59 14.96
C LEU A 21 -11.28 -9.66 15.61
N ARG A 22 -11.56 -10.92 15.41
CA ARG A 22 -10.68 -12.06 15.77
C ARG A 22 -10.20 -12.74 14.50
N GLY A 23 -8.94 -12.53 14.14
CA GLY A 23 -8.27 -13.24 13.05
C GLY A 23 -6.84 -12.75 12.84
N GLY A 24 -5.90 -13.67 12.64
CA GLY A 24 -4.44 -13.46 12.69
C GLY A 24 -3.82 -12.45 11.70
N GLY A 25 -4.60 -11.77 10.82
CA GLY A 25 -4.15 -10.65 10.01
C GLY A 25 -4.18 -9.31 10.74
N ASP A 26 -5.02 -9.19 11.78
CA ASP A 26 -5.21 -7.97 12.55
C ASP A 26 -4.01 -7.59 13.43
N ASP A 27 -3.23 -8.56 13.87
CA ASP A 27 -2.05 -8.32 14.71
C ASP A 27 -0.93 -7.62 13.96
N GLN A 28 -0.77 -7.85 12.67
CA GLN A 28 0.22 -7.12 11.86
C GLN A 28 -0.24 -5.70 11.55
N ILE A 29 -1.52 -5.49 11.28
CA ILE A 29 -2.09 -4.17 11.04
C ILE A 29 -2.06 -3.32 12.31
N ARG A 30 -2.38 -3.92 13.47
CA ARG A 30 -2.29 -3.26 14.80
C ARG A 30 -0.85 -2.94 15.22
N ARG A 31 0.11 -3.79 14.87
CA ARG A 31 1.55 -3.55 15.13
C ARG A 31 2.15 -2.44 14.27
N LEU A 32 1.48 -2.05 13.20
CA LEU A 32 1.92 -1.00 12.29
C LEU A 32 1.43 0.41 12.68
N GLY A 33 0.74 0.57 13.81
CA GLY A 33 0.34 1.90 14.33
C GLY A 33 -0.55 2.70 13.37
N ILE A 34 -1.42 2.02 12.60
CA ILE A 34 -2.29 2.68 11.61
C ILE A 34 -3.49 3.30 12.34
N ASP A 35 -3.26 4.33 13.16
CA ASP A 35 -4.30 5.12 13.81
C ASP A 35 -4.52 6.50 13.15
N GLU A 36 -3.73 6.87 12.16
CA GLU A 36 -3.94 8.09 11.37
C GLU A 36 -4.44 7.77 9.98
N VAL A 37 -5.18 8.70 9.38
CA VAL A 37 -5.82 8.64 8.06
C VAL A 37 -4.97 7.85 7.07
N VAL A 38 -5.03 6.55 7.15
CA VAL A 38 -4.57 5.69 6.10
C VAL A 38 -5.69 5.73 5.08
N GLU A 39 -5.49 6.51 4.03
CA GLU A 39 -6.27 6.39 2.82
C GLU A 39 -5.99 5.00 2.22
N LEU A 40 -6.48 3.97 2.92
CA LEU A 40 -6.44 2.61 2.43
C LEU A 40 -7.46 2.56 1.30
N ARG A 41 -7.02 2.86 0.07
CA ARG A 41 -7.82 2.66 -1.14
C ARG A 41 -7.96 1.16 -1.37
N LEU A 42 -8.76 0.51 -0.53
CA LEU A 42 -9.21 -0.85 -0.77
C LEU A 42 -10.14 -0.82 -1.98
N ALA A 43 -9.58 -1.12 -3.15
CA ALA A 43 -10.38 -1.37 -4.33
C ALA A 43 -10.99 -2.77 -4.19
N LEU A 44 -12.29 -2.82 -3.98
CA LEU A 44 -13.05 -4.06 -3.94
C LEU A 44 -13.66 -4.33 -5.31
N VAL A 45 -13.41 -5.51 -5.82
CA VAL A 45 -14.07 -6.01 -7.03
C VAL A 45 -15.27 -6.85 -6.61
N VAL A 46 -16.43 -6.44 -7.02
CA VAL A 46 -17.69 -7.14 -6.79
C VAL A 46 -18.22 -7.62 -8.13
N VAL A 47 -18.63 -8.88 -8.20
CA VAL A 47 -19.41 -9.43 -9.30
C VAL A 47 -20.81 -9.71 -8.75
N ALA A 48 -21.82 -9.10 -9.32
CA ALA A 48 -23.21 -9.27 -8.91
C ALA A 48 -24.05 -9.73 -10.10
N SER A 49 -24.92 -10.71 -9.90
CA SER A 49 -25.93 -11.15 -10.88
C SER A 49 -27.31 -10.58 -10.56
N ASP A 50 -27.60 -10.47 -9.25
CA ASP A 50 -28.80 -9.81 -8.72
C ASP A 50 -28.51 -9.33 -7.28
N ALA A 51 -29.54 -8.78 -6.64
CA ALA A 51 -29.45 -8.24 -5.28
C ALA A 51 -29.03 -9.24 -4.19
N HIS A 52 -29.08 -10.52 -4.47
CA HIS A 52 -28.82 -11.59 -3.49
C HIS A 52 -27.49 -12.29 -3.70
N ASP A 53 -26.95 -12.31 -4.93
CA ASP A 53 -25.74 -13.05 -5.28
C ASP A 53 -24.59 -12.12 -5.59
N VAL A 54 -23.73 -11.90 -4.60
CA VAL A 54 -22.53 -11.04 -4.70
C VAL A 54 -21.28 -11.86 -4.40
N LEU A 55 -20.42 -12.01 -5.40
CA LEU A 55 -19.06 -12.53 -5.24
C LEU A 55 -18.11 -11.37 -4.93
N ARG A 56 -17.36 -11.50 -3.84
CA ARG A 56 -16.33 -10.56 -3.45
C ARG A 56 -14.96 -11.05 -3.80
N VAL A 57 -14.13 -10.14 -4.23
CA VAL A 57 -12.74 -10.41 -4.50
C VAL A 57 -11.89 -9.24 -3.98
N GLY A 58 -11.19 -9.45 -2.86
CA GLY A 58 -10.35 -8.44 -2.21
C GLY A 58 -11.08 -7.62 -1.13
N GLY A 59 -10.37 -7.25 -0.09
CA GLY A 59 -10.89 -6.52 1.07
C GLY A 59 -11.25 -7.42 2.27
N GLY A 60 -10.90 -6.98 3.48
CA GLY A 60 -11.17 -7.68 4.73
C GLY A 60 -12.66 -7.68 5.13
N GLU A 61 -12.95 -8.17 6.33
CA GLU A 61 -14.32 -8.31 6.89
C GLU A 61 -15.16 -7.02 6.91
N ILE A 62 -14.50 -5.89 6.89
CA ILE A 62 -15.09 -4.55 7.00
C ILE A 62 -16.03 -4.20 5.83
N GLY A 63 -15.76 -4.75 4.63
CA GLY A 63 -16.56 -4.48 3.43
C GLY A 63 -17.88 -5.23 3.31
N VAL A 64 -18.14 -6.26 4.13
CA VAL A 64 -19.20 -7.28 3.90
C VAL A 64 -20.62 -6.71 3.78
N GLY A 65 -20.96 -5.74 4.61
CA GLY A 65 -22.32 -5.16 4.60
C GLY A 65 -22.50 -4.05 3.56
N ILE A 66 -21.43 -3.28 3.35
CA ILE A 66 -21.44 -2.12 2.45
C ILE A 66 -21.56 -2.55 0.99
N ASP A 67 -20.90 -3.65 0.62
CA ASP A 67 -20.85 -4.14 -0.76
C ASP A 67 -22.21 -4.66 -1.24
N LYS A 68 -22.82 -5.49 -0.41
CA LYS A 68 -24.18 -6.02 -0.73
C LYS A 68 -25.19 -4.91 -0.78
N GLY A 69 -25.19 -4.01 0.21
CA GLY A 69 -26.10 -2.88 0.26
C GLY A 69 -25.89 -1.92 -0.92
N GLY A 70 -24.63 -1.60 -1.24
CA GLY A 70 -24.28 -0.71 -2.35
C GLY A 70 -24.59 -1.32 -3.72
N ALA A 71 -24.26 -2.58 -3.96
CA ALA A 71 -24.58 -3.27 -5.21
C ALA A 71 -26.09 -3.39 -5.42
N HIS A 72 -26.82 -3.71 -4.35
CA HIS A 72 -28.29 -3.79 -4.38
C HIS A 72 -28.93 -2.42 -4.63
N ALA A 73 -28.53 -1.40 -3.88
CA ALA A 73 -29.11 -0.05 -4.00
C ALA A 73 -28.88 0.56 -5.39
N LEU A 74 -27.77 0.19 -6.05
CA LEU A 74 -27.43 0.68 -7.39
C LEU A 74 -27.88 -0.27 -8.52
N GLY A 75 -28.50 -1.42 -8.21
CA GLY A 75 -28.91 -2.40 -9.21
C GLY A 75 -27.77 -2.91 -10.07
N VAL A 76 -26.57 -3.09 -9.49
CA VAL A 76 -25.36 -3.45 -10.25
C VAL A 76 -25.44 -4.90 -10.73
N VAL A 77 -25.29 -5.10 -12.04
CA VAL A 77 -25.07 -6.39 -12.68
C VAL A 77 -23.67 -6.37 -13.32
N GLY A 78 -22.83 -7.34 -12.97
CA GLY A 78 -21.43 -7.39 -13.42
C GLY A 78 -20.46 -6.89 -12.38
N LEU A 79 -19.59 -5.95 -12.73
CA LEU A 79 -18.48 -5.49 -11.89
C LEU A 79 -18.75 -4.15 -11.22
N MET A 80 -18.34 -4.05 -9.97
CA MET A 80 -18.33 -2.82 -9.19
C MET A 80 -16.99 -2.66 -8.46
N ASN A 81 -16.52 -1.44 -8.37
CA ASN A 81 -15.35 -1.06 -7.57
C ASN A 81 -15.77 0.00 -6.55
N VAL A 82 -15.39 -0.19 -5.29
CA VAL A 82 -15.69 0.75 -4.21
C VAL A 82 -14.39 1.23 -3.59
N GLN A 83 -14.28 2.52 -3.35
CA GLN A 83 -13.16 3.14 -2.64
C GLN A 83 -13.62 3.59 -1.26
N PHE A 84 -12.81 3.26 -0.26
CA PHE A 84 -13.06 3.58 1.14
C PHE A 84 -11.94 4.41 1.73
N ALA A 85 -12.25 5.24 2.71
CA ALA A 85 -11.30 5.79 3.67
C ALA A 85 -11.64 5.28 5.06
N ILE A 86 -10.62 5.13 5.91
CA ILE A 86 -10.79 4.77 7.31
C ILE A 86 -10.19 5.87 8.16
N LYS A 87 -10.99 6.43 9.07
CA LYS A 87 -10.54 7.41 10.06
C LYS A 87 -11.20 7.11 11.40
N ASP A 88 -10.42 7.10 12.47
CA ASP A 88 -10.93 6.84 13.83
C ASP A 88 -11.78 5.57 13.92
N ARG A 89 -11.35 4.49 13.26
CA ARG A 89 -12.06 3.20 13.12
C ARG A 89 -13.43 3.29 12.41
N GLN A 90 -13.74 4.41 11.77
CA GLN A 90 -14.93 4.61 10.95
C GLN A 90 -14.57 4.45 9.47
N ILE A 91 -15.45 3.78 8.73
CA ILE A 91 -15.29 3.56 7.30
C ILE A 91 -16.16 4.57 6.55
N TYR A 92 -15.55 5.25 5.62
CA TYR A 92 -16.20 6.20 4.72
C TYR A 92 -16.16 5.66 3.30
N VAL A 93 -17.30 5.62 2.62
CA VAL A 93 -17.35 5.36 1.18
C VAL A 93 -16.97 6.65 0.45
N LEU A 94 -15.88 6.62 -0.30
CA LEU A 94 -15.45 7.78 -1.09
C LEU A 94 -16.11 7.78 -2.47
N GLU A 95 -16.14 6.60 -3.11
CA GLU A 95 -16.58 6.48 -4.50
C GLU A 95 -17.05 5.06 -4.79
N VAL A 96 -18.11 4.93 -5.56
CA VAL A 96 -18.61 3.66 -6.10
C VAL A 96 -18.63 3.73 -7.63
N ASN A 97 -17.94 2.82 -8.27
CA ASN A 97 -17.82 2.74 -9.72
C ASN A 97 -18.41 1.42 -10.24
N PRO A 98 -19.65 1.39 -10.79
CA PRO A 98 -20.26 0.19 -11.35
C PRO A 98 -19.65 -0.14 -12.73
N ARG A 99 -18.40 -0.46 -12.76
CA ARG A 99 -17.62 -0.78 -13.96
C ARG A 99 -16.39 -1.61 -13.61
N ALA A 100 -15.76 -2.21 -14.61
CA ALA A 100 -14.42 -2.78 -14.47
C ALA A 100 -13.39 -1.70 -14.06
N SER A 101 -12.47 -2.05 -13.17
CA SER A 101 -11.34 -1.23 -12.77
C SER A 101 -10.02 -1.93 -13.12
N ARG A 102 -8.88 -1.23 -13.01
CA ARG A 102 -7.56 -1.84 -13.17
C ARG A 102 -7.29 -2.94 -12.13
N THR A 103 -7.97 -2.91 -10.99
CA THR A 103 -7.85 -3.93 -9.96
C THR A 103 -8.41 -5.30 -10.42
N VAL A 104 -9.35 -5.32 -11.36
CA VAL A 104 -9.94 -6.57 -11.88
C VAL A 104 -8.88 -7.52 -12.45
N PRO A 105 -8.03 -7.12 -13.42
CA PRO A 105 -7.00 -8.01 -13.94
C PRO A 105 -5.94 -8.39 -12.90
N PHE A 106 -5.63 -7.52 -11.94
CA PHE A 106 -4.74 -7.84 -10.83
C PHE A 106 -5.32 -8.98 -10.00
N VAL A 107 -6.54 -8.82 -9.50
CA VAL A 107 -7.22 -9.81 -8.67
C VAL A 107 -7.43 -11.12 -9.42
N ALA A 108 -7.88 -11.07 -10.67
CA ALA A 108 -8.08 -12.25 -11.51
C ALA A 108 -6.81 -13.10 -11.61
N LYS A 109 -5.65 -12.47 -11.78
CA LYS A 109 -4.34 -13.14 -11.81
C LYS A 109 -3.97 -13.74 -10.46
N VAL A 110 -4.20 -12.98 -9.36
CA VAL A 110 -3.86 -13.43 -8.00
C VAL A 110 -4.62 -14.67 -7.60
N ILE A 111 -5.94 -14.71 -7.88
CA ILE A 111 -6.80 -15.83 -7.47
C ILE A 111 -6.95 -16.93 -8.55
N GLY A 112 -6.38 -16.69 -9.74
CA GLY A 112 -6.48 -17.64 -10.85
C GLY A 112 -7.89 -17.82 -11.41
N GLN A 113 -8.75 -16.78 -11.34
CA GLN A 113 -10.14 -16.81 -11.82
C GLN A 113 -10.36 -15.77 -12.92
N PRO A 114 -11.06 -16.09 -14.02
CA PRO A 114 -11.33 -15.16 -15.12
C PRO A 114 -12.45 -14.16 -14.78
N ILE A 115 -12.27 -13.32 -13.77
CA ILE A 115 -13.29 -12.44 -13.20
C ILE A 115 -14.01 -11.59 -14.27
N ALA A 116 -13.26 -11.02 -15.22
CA ALA A 116 -13.86 -10.23 -16.29
C ALA A 116 -14.75 -11.07 -17.21
N GLY A 117 -14.34 -12.30 -17.53
CA GLY A 117 -15.15 -13.25 -18.32
C GLY A 117 -16.43 -13.62 -17.58
N ILE A 118 -16.32 -14.00 -16.31
CA ILE A 118 -17.47 -14.30 -15.45
C ILE A 118 -18.45 -13.12 -15.42
N ALA A 119 -17.96 -11.92 -15.20
CA ALA A 119 -18.80 -10.72 -15.15
C ALA A 119 -19.52 -10.47 -16.50
N SER A 120 -18.84 -10.66 -17.62
CA SER A 120 -19.43 -10.52 -18.96
C SER A 120 -20.57 -11.51 -19.20
N GLU A 121 -20.38 -12.77 -18.79
CA GLU A 121 -21.43 -13.78 -18.90
C GLU A 121 -22.62 -13.50 -17.97
N VAL A 122 -22.35 -13.00 -16.75
CA VAL A 122 -23.41 -12.55 -15.83
C VAL A 122 -24.20 -11.38 -16.42
N MET A 123 -23.54 -10.39 -17.02
CA MET A 123 -24.19 -9.29 -17.72
C MET A 123 -25.02 -9.77 -18.93
N ALA A 124 -24.64 -10.89 -19.53
CA ALA A 124 -25.40 -11.55 -20.60
C ALA A 124 -26.55 -12.43 -20.07
N GLY A 125 -26.81 -12.46 -18.75
CA GLY A 125 -27.94 -13.15 -18.13
C GLY A 125 -27.61 -14.54 -17.55
N ARG A 126 -26.33 -14.95 -17.52
CA ARG A 126 -25.95 -16.20 -16.86
C ARG A 126 -25.96 -16.03 -15.34
N ASP A 127 -26.56 -16.99 -14.63
CA ASP A 127 -26.60 -16.99 -13.17
C ASP A 127 -25.19 -17.15 -12.58
N LEU A 128 -24.80 -16.27 -11.66
CA LEU A 128 -23.52 -16.30 -10.97
C LEU A 128 -23.28 -17.61 -10.21
N LYS A 129 -24.32 -18.24 -9.66
CA LYS A 129 -24.24 -19.53 -8.97
C LYS A 129 -23.78 -20.65 -9.90
N SER A 130 -24.08 -20.56 -11.21
CA SER A 130 -23.70 -21.58 -12.19
C SER A 130 -22.20 -21.74 -12.40
N PHE A 131 -21.39 -20.75 -11.94
CA PHE A 131 -19.94 -20.81 -12.02
C PHE A 131 -19.29 -21.61 -10.88
N GLY A 132 -20.04 -22.02 -9.86
CA GLY A 132 -19.52 -22.82 -8.72
C GLY A 132 -18.40 -22.12 -7.94
N LEU A 133 -18.43 -20.77 -7.88
CA LEU A 133 -17.38 -19.99 -7.26
C LEU A 133 -17.37 -20.18 -5.75
N GLN A 134 -16.19 -20.41 -5.20
CA GLN A 134 -16.01 -20.53 -3.75
C GLN A 134 -15.97 -19.16 -3.10
N PRO A 135 -16.46 -19.02 -1.84
CA PRO A 135 -16.31 -17.79 -1.07
C PRO A 135 -14.84 -17.36 -1.00
N VAL A 136 -14.59 -16.07 -1.17
CA VAL A 136 -13.20 -15.51 -1.24
C VAL A 136 -12.35 -15.87 -0.02
N ARG A 137 -12.92 -15.91 1.19
CA ARG A 137 -12.19 -16.33 2.40
C ARG A 137 -11.57 -17.74 2.27
N GLN A 138 -12.29 -18.68 1.68
CA GLN A 138 -11.78 -20.02 1.46
C GLN A 138 -10.74 -20.04 0.34
N SER A 139 -10.91 -19.19 -0.67
CA SER A 139 -9.95 -19.06 -1.76
C SER A 139 -8.64 -18.40 -1.28
N LEU A 140 -8.70 -17.40 -0.40
CA LEU A 140 -7.52 -16.69 0.09
C LEU A 140 -6.74 -17.51 1.14
N ALA A 141 -7.42 -18.21 2.04
CA ALA A 141 -6.78 -19.00 3.10
C ALA A 141 -5.89 -20.13 2.57
N GLY A 142 -6.17 -20.61 1.36
CA GLY A 142 -5.44 -21.72 0.72
C GLY A 142 -4.46 -21.31 -0.38
N MET A 143 -4.28 -20.01 -0.67
CA MET A 143 -3.49 -19.57 -1.83
C MET A 143 -1.99 -19.85 -1.71
N GLY A 144 -1.44 -19.85 -0.49
CA GLY A 144 -0.02 -20.11 -0.25
C GLY A 144 0.95 -19.08 -0.88
N HIS A 145 0.43 -17.94 -1.32
CA HIS A 145 1.20 -16.83 -1.88
C HIS A 145 0.60 -15.48 -1.50
N ILE A 146 1.43 -14.44 -1.59
CA ILE A 146 1.07 -13.04 -1.35
C ILE A 146 1.31 -12.25 -2.63
N ALA A 147 0.37 -11.38 -2.96
CA ALA A 147 0.48 -10.45 -4.08
C ALA A 147 0.49 -9.01 -3.57
N VAL A 148 1.46 -8.24 -4.02
CA VAL A 148 1.58 -6.81 -3.76
C VAL A 148 1.34 -6.05 -5.05
N LYS A 149 0.41 -5.10 -5.02
CA LYS A 149 0.15 -4.18 -6.11
C LYS A 149 0.89 -2.88 -5.85
N GLU A 150 1.74 -2.47 -6.79
CA GLU A 150 2.48 -1.22 -6.72
C GLU A 150 2.07 -0.30 -7.87
N ALA A 151 1.86 0.99 -7.55
CA ALA A 151 1.52 1.99 -8.56
C ALA A 151 2.77 2.45 -9.32
N VAL A 152 2.64 2.64 -10.62
CA VAL A 152 3.71 3.21 -11.46
C VAL A 152 3.44 4.69 -11.70
N PHE A 153 4.37 5.55 -11.31
CA PHE A 153 4.27 7.00 -11.44
C PHE A 153 5.24 7.54 -12.49
N PRO A 154 4.77 8.39 -13.42
CA PRO A 154 5.62 8.95 -14.48
C PRO A 154 6.39 10.20 -14.04
N PHE A 155 6.56 10.46 -12.74
CA PHE A 155 7.14 11.70 -12.22
C PHE A 155 8.51 12.02 -12.82
N GLY A 156 9.35 11.02 -13.08
CA GLY A 156 10.66 11.22 -13.68
C GLY A 156 10.63 11.75 -15.13
N ARG A 157 9.47 11.75 -15.80
CA ARG A 157 9.29 12.27 -17.16
C ARG A 157 8.94 13.76 -17.20
N PHE A 158 8.58 14.35 -16.06
CA PHE A 158 8.12 15.72 -15.95
C PHE A 158 9.08 16.53 -15.09
N ALA A 159 9.82 17.44 -15.70
CA ALA A 159 10.76 18.29 -14.98
C ALA A 159 10.03 19.19 -13.98
N GLY A 160 10.51 19.24 -12.74
CA GLY A 160 10.02 20.15 -11.69
C GLY A 160 8.76 19.68 -10.95
N VAL A 161 8.22 18.52 -11.26
CA VAL A 161 7.07 17.95 -10.54
C VAL A 161 7.48 17.54 -9.13
N ASP A 162 6.64 17.87 -8.15
CA ASP A 162 6.73 17.30 -6.80
C ASP A 162 6.00 15.95 -6.77
N PRO A 163 6.66 14.85 -6.36
CA PRO A 163 6.04 13.52 -6.30
C PRO A 163 5.04 13.34 -5.16
N ILE A 164 4.57 14.41 -4.53
CA ILE A 164 3.52 14.34 -3.50
C ILE A 164 2.26 13.72 -4.12
N LEU A 165 1.74 12.72 -3.42
CA LEU A 165 0.44 12.13 -3.73
C LEU A 165 -0.67 12.97 -3.10
N GLY A 166 -1.78 13.09 -3.80
CA GLY A 166 -3.00 13.78 -3.39
C GLY A 166 -4.22 12.95 -3.79
N PRO A 167 -5.43 13.50 -3.67
CA PRO A 167 -6.66 12.79 -4.01
C PRO A 167 -6.76 12.45 -5.50
N GLU A 168 -6.02 13.14 -6.35
CA GLU A 168 -6.00 12.92 -7.78
C GLU A 168 -5.16 11.71 -8.16
N MET A 169 -5.63 10.93 -9.14
CA MET A 169 -4.88 9.82 -9.67
C MET A 169 -3.70 10.30 -10.52
N LYS A 170 -2.47 10.04 -10.06
CA LYS A 170 -1.22 10.38 -10.77
C LYS A 170 -0.52 9.16 -11.38
N SER A 171 -0.96 7.95 -11.05
CA SER A 171 -0.38 6.72 -11.61
C SER A 171 -0.78 6.50 -13.06
N THR A 172 0.17 6.02 -13.88
CA THR A 172 -0.06 5.64 -15.28
C THR A 172 -0.31 4.15 -15.47
N GLY A 173 -0.01 3.35 -14.47
CA GLY A 173 -0.18 1.91 -14.46
C GLY A 173 0.04 1.33 -13.09
N GLU A 174 0.03 0.00 -13.03
CA GLU A 174 0.29 -0.77 -11.82
C GLU A 174 1.03 -2.06 -12.19
N VAL A 175 1.87 -2.53 -11.27
CA VAL A 175 2.62 -3.78 -11.39
C VAL A 175 2.28 -4.70 -10.23
N MET A 176 2.60 -5.98 -10.36
CA MET A 176 2.36 -7.00 -9.37
C MET A 176 3.67 -7.65 -8.95
N GLY A 177 3.97 -7.64 -7.66
CA GLY A 177 4.94 -8.53 -7.03
C GLY A 177 4.21 -9.75 -6.47
N LEU A 178 4.72 -10.95 -6.72
CA LEU A 178 4.12 -12.19 -6.28
C LEU A 178 5.19 -13.10 -5.68
N ASP A 179 4.98 -13.53 -4.44
CA ASP A 179 5.85 -14.49 -3.76
C ASP A 179 5.08 -15.24 -2.66
N ARG A 180 5.74 -16.19 -2.00
CA ARG A 180 5.18 -16.92 -0.86
C ARG A 180 5.21 -16.12 0.43
N ASP A 181 6.04 -15.09 0.52
CA ASP A 181 6.09 -14.15 1.64
C ASP A 181 5.96 -12.70 1.18
N PHE A 182 5.53 -11.85 2.11
CA PHE A 182 5.27 -10.43 1.85
C PHE A 182 6.52 -9.65 1.46
N ALA A 183 7.64 -9.87 2.15
CA ALA A 183 8.86 -9.09 1.96
C ALA A 183 9.39 -9.25 0.53
N MET A 184 9.41 -10.49 0.01
CA MET A 184 9.86 -10.76 -1.35
C MET A 184 8.80 -10.33 -2.39
N ALA A 185 7.51 -10.48 -2.11
CA ALA A 185 6.45 -9.97 -2.97
C ALA A 185 6.53 -8.44 -3.10
N PHE A 186 6.79 -7.73 -1.98
CA PHE A 186 7.03 -6.29 -1.98
C PHE A 186 8.30 -5.92 -2.77
N ALA A 187 9.43 -6.61 -2.55
CA ALA A 187 10.65 -6.38 -3.31
C ALA A 187 10.43 -6.51 -4.83
N LYS A 188 9.69 -7.54 -5.25
CA LYS A 188 9.32 -7.76 -6.66
C LYS A 188 8.42 -6.66 -7.20
N SER A 189 7.48 -6.14 -6.41
CA SER A 189 6.62 -5.04 -6.82
C SER A 189 7.40 -3.75 -7.00
N GLN A 190 8.35 -3.44 -6.10
CA GLN A 190 9.23 -2.29 -6.22
C GLN A 190 10.10 -2.38 -7.49
N LEU A 191 10.72 -3.53 -7.72
CA LEU A 191 11.49 -3.77 -8.95
C LEU A 191 10.63 -3.60 -10.20
N GLY A 192 9.42 -4.15 -10.20
CA GLY A 192 8.46 -4.00 -11.30
C GLY A 192 8.03 -2.55 -11.55
N ALA A 193 7.97 -1.72 -10.50
CA ALA A 193 7.69 -0.29 -10.59
C ALA A 193 8.93 0.55 -11.00
N GLY A 194 10.09 -0.08 -11.17
CA GLY A 194 11.35 0.59 -11.52
C GLY A 194 12.11 1.16 -10.33
N THR A 195 11.72 0.79 -9.10
CA THR A 195 12.42 1.16 -7.86
C THR A 195 13.40 0.06 -7.48
N LEU A 196 14.70 0.37 -7.55
CA LEU A 196 15.78 -0.54 -7.16
C LEU A 196 16.14 -0.30 -5.70
N LEU A 197 15.82 -1.25 -4.81
CA LEU A 197 16.23 -1.19 -3.42
C LEU A 197 17.74 -1.41 -3.29
N PRO A 198 18.48 -0.56 -2.54
CA PRO A 198 19.94 -0.64 -2.45
C PRO A 198 20.35 -1.81 -1.56
N MET A 199 21.41 -2.54 -1.93
CA MET A 199 21.92 -3.65 -1.13
C MET A 199 22.97 -3.21 -0.10
N SER A 200 23.44 -1.96 -0.16
CA SER A 200 24.43 -1.35 0.75
C SER A 200 24.39 0.17 0.64
N GLY A 201 25.17 0.85 1.46
CA GLY A 201 25.34 2.30 1.42
C GLY A 201 24.76 3.02 2.63
N ALA A 202 24.21 4.21 2.44
CA ALA A 202 23.64 5.02 3.52
C ALA A 202 22.14 5.23 3.36
N VAL A 203 21.44 5.21 4.50
CA VAL A 203 20.01 5.48 4.61
C VAL A 203 19.81 6.77 5.37
N PHE A 204 19.13 7.73 4.75
CA PHE A 204 18.72 8.95 5.44
C PHE A 204 17.36 8.75 6.09
N VAL A 205 17.26 9.08 7.38
CA VAL A 205 16.07 8.94 8.20
C VAL A 205 15.69 10.28 8.83
N SER A 206 14.49 10.75 8.49
CA SER A 206 13.90 11.94 9.09
C SER A 206 12.41 11.70 9.27
N VAL A 207 12.00 11.32 10.45
CA VAL A 207 10.61 10.92 10.73
C VAL A 207 9.98 11.77 11.81
N ARG A 208 8.67 11.89 11.79
CA ARG A 208 7.87 12.55 12.81
C ARG A 208 8.02 11.82 14.15
N ASP A 209 7.75 12.53 15.24
CA ASP A 209 8.01 12.02 16.59
C ASP A 209 7.18 10.76 16.90
N SER A 210 5.93 10.70 16.45
CA SER A 210 5.03 9.54 16.62
C SER A 210 5.54 8.25 15.98
N ASP A 211 6.35 8.33 14.91
CA ASP A 211 6.79 7.16 14.15
C ASP A 211 8.15 6.61 14.65
N LYS A 212 8.84 7.33 15.55
CA LYS A 212 10.21 7.00 15.94
C LYS A 212 10.33 5.66 16.65
N ASP A 213 9.44 5.39 17.59
CA ASP A 213 9.45 4.15 18.36
C ASP A 213 9.15 2.94 17.50
N ASP A 214 8.13 3.05 16.65
CA ASP A 214 7.71 1.96 15.76
C ASP A 214 8.75 1.65 14.67
N LEU A 215 9.61 2.63 14.35
CA LEU A 215 10.66 2.44 13.35
C LEU A 215 11.96 1.82 13.93
N LEU A 216 12.13 1.78 15.26
CA LEU A 216 13.37 1.32 15.90
C LEU A 216 13.83 -0.08 15.45
N GLY A 217 12.90 -1.02 15.31
CA GLY A 217 13.19 -2.37 14.82
C GLY A 217 13.79 -2.35 13.42
N ALA A 218 13.16 -1.65 12.51
CA ALA A 218 13.62 -1.54 11.14
C ALA A 218 14.97 -0.83 11.01
N ILE A 219 15.25 0.16 11.85
CA ILE A 219 16.56 0.84 11.84
C ILE A 219 17.66 -0.05 12.40
N ARG A 220 17.39 -0.88 13.42
CA ARG A 220 18.34 -1.91 13.88
C ARG A 220 18.66 -2.89 12.77
N ASP A 221 17.64 -3.41 12.08
CA ASP A 221 17.83 -4.33 10.95
C ASP A 221 18.72 -3.70 9.86
N LEU A 222 18.50 -2.42 9.51
CA LEU A 222 19.34 -1.70 8.56
C LEU A 222 20.80 -1.61 9.04
N ASN A 223 21.02 -1.28 10.32
CA ASN A 223 22.35 -1.20 10.90
C ASN A 223 23.05 -2.56 10.91
N GLU A 224 22.36 -3.63 11.30
CA GLU A 224 22.85 -5.01 11.25
C GLU A 224 23.15 -5.47 9.82
N MET A 225 22.38 -5.00 8.84
CA MET A 225 22.66 -5.21 7.43
C MET A 225 23.87 -4.43 6.91
N GLY A 226 24.49 -3.56 7.72
CA GLY A 226 25.69 -2.79 7.37
C GLY A 226 25.40 -1.46 6.68
N PHE A 227 24.18 -0.94 6.74
CA PHE A 227 23.89 0.41 6.25
C PHE A 227 24.35 1.48 7.25
N ARG A 228 24.92 2.57 6.75
CA ARG A 228 25.15 3.77 7.53
C ARG A 228 23.82 4.51 7.73
N ILE A 229 23.52 4.88 8.96
CA ILE A 229 22.28 5.60 9.29
C ILE A 229 22.60 7.09 9.41
N LEU A 230 22.06 7.89 8.48
CA LEU A 230 22.13 9.34 8.48
C LEU A 230 20.81 9.88 9.02
N ALA A 231 20.83 10.68 10.07
CA ALA A 231 19.60 11.15 10.70
C ALA A 231 19.64 12.65 11.03
N THR A 232 18.45 13.30 11.00
CA THR A 232 18.31 14.65 11.51
C THR A 232 18.50 14.68 13.04
N ARG A 233 18.88 15.83 13.61
CA ARG A 233 19.23 15.97 15.03
C ARG A 233 18.23 15.30 15.99
N GLY A 234 16.93 15.52 15.80
CA GLY A 234 15.90 14.96 16.69
C GLY A 234 15.77 13.44 16.53
N THR A 235 15.82 12.93 15.30
CA THR A 235 15.77 11.51 15.00
C THR A 235 17.04 10.80 15.51
N LYS A 236 18.22 11.39 15.26
CA LYS A 236 19.50 10.86 15.77
C LYS A 236 19.48 10.70 17.30
N ARG A 237 19.10 11.77 18.03
CA ARG A 237 19.05 11.71 19.51
C ARG A 237 18.16 10.57 20.00
N HIS A 238 17.04 10.35 19.35
CA HIS A 238 16.12 9.29 19.72
C HIS A 238 16.72 7.90 19.47
N PHE A 239 17.32 7.67 18.30
CA PHE A 239 17.92 6.38 17.96
C PHE A 239 19.15 6.07 18.81
N GLU A 240 20.01 7.05 19.09
CA GLU A 240 21.17 6.88 19.98
C GLU A 240 20.77 6.55 21.43
N ALA A 241 19.67 7.12 21.92
CA ALA A 241 19.12 6.78 23.23
C ALA A 241 18.66 5.30 23.29
N HIS A 242 18.39 4.67 22.13
CA HIS A 242 18.03 3.25 22.01
C HIS A 242 19.19 2.36 21.51
N GLY A 243 20.45 2.88 21.57
CA GLY A 243 21.65 2.13 21.24
C GLY A 243 21.93 1.96 19.73
N ILE A 244 21.29 2.76 18.87
CA ILE A 244 21.52 2.71 17.42
C ILE A 244 22.46 3.85 17.02
N ALA A 245 23.63 3.51 16.47
CA ALA A 245 24.60 4.49 16.01
C ALA A 245 24.10 5.24 14.75
N CYS A 246 24.17 6.57 14.79
CA CYS A 246 23.72 7.42 13.70
C CYS A 246 24.67 8.60 13.46
N GLU A 247 24.85 8.96 12.20
CA GLU A 247 25.55 10.19 11.80
C GLU A 247 24.53 11.35 11.67
N GLN A 248 24.86 12.51 12.23
CA GLN A 248 23.98 13.68 12.11
C GLN A 248 24.11 14.34 10.75
N VAL A 249 22.96 14.67 10.14
CA VAL A 249 22.89 15.44 8.91
C VAL A 249 21.96 16.64 9.11
N ASN A 250 22.37 17.78 8.58
CA ASN A 250 21.55 19.00 8.61
C ASN A 250 20.35 18.88 7.68
N LYS A 251 19.21 19.46 8.09
CA LYS A 251 18.09 19.73 7.19
C LYS A 251 18.48 20.85 6.21
N VAL A 252 17.72 20.97 5.13
CA VAL A 252 18.00 21.95 4.05
C VAL A 252 18.20 23.38 4.55
N LEU A 253 17.44 23.78 5.58
CA LEU A 253 17.49 25.14 6.16
C LEU A 253 18.46 25.29 7.34
N GLU A 254 19.19 24.26 7.73
CA GLU A 254 20.09 24.25 8.92
C GLU A 254 21.56 24.52 8.56
N GLY A 255 21.86 24.79 7.28
CA GLY A 255 23.24 25.06 6.81
C GLY A 255 23.84 23.89 6.01
N ARG A 256 24.99 24.17 5.38
CA ARG A 256 25.70 23.19 4.53
C ARG A 256 26.89 22.55 5.27
N PRO A 257 27.26 21.30 4.93
CA PRO A 257 26.55 20.40 4.04
C PRO A 257 25.22 19.91 4.64
N HIS A 258 24.19 19.80 3.83
CA HIS A 258 22.89 19.30 4.23
C HIS A 258 22.49 18.07 3.41
N ILE A 259 21.38 17.44 3.75
CA ILE A 259 20.95 16.17 3.14
C ILE A 259 20.91 16.21 1.60
N VAL A 260 20.43 17.29 1.00
CA VAL A 260 20.35 17.41 -0.47
C VAL A 260 21.75 17.43 -1.12
N ASP A 261 22.76 18.03 -0.44
CA ASP A 261 24.13 17.98 -0.93
C ASP A 261 24.64 16.53 -0.94
N LEU A 262 24.46 15.79 0.16
CA LEU A 262 24.86 14.38 0.25
C LEU A 262 24.14 13.47 -0.78
N MET A 263 22.86 13.76 -1.04
CA MET A 263 22.11 13.02 -2.07
C MET A 263 22.67 13.26 -3.47
N LYS A 264 23.02 14.52 -3.81
CA LYS A 264 23.61 14.89 -5.09
C LYS A 264 25.01 14.29 -5.28
N ASP A 265 25.75 14.14 -4.18
CA ASP A 265 27.10 13.53 -4.16
C ASP A 265 27.07 12.00 -4.16
N GLY A 266 25.86 11.38 -4.30
CA GLY A 266 25.70 9.93 -4.31
C GLY A 266 25.97 9.22 -2.98
N GLN A 267 26.00 9.97 -1.86
CA GLN A 267 26.27 9.45 -0.52
C GLN A 267 25.03 8.89 0.18
N VAL A 268 23.84 8.99 -0.42
CA VAL A 268 22.57 8.50 0.12
C VAL A 268 21.92 7.55 -0.88
N ASN A 269 21.57 6.36 -0.42
CA ASN A 269 21.05 5.29 -1.26
C ASN A 269 19.57 4.96 -0.98
N LEU A 270 19.03 5.37 0.17
CA LEU A 270 17.65 5.18 0.57
C LEU A 270 17.20 6.35 1.44
N VAL A 271 15.96 6.78 1.30
CA VAL A 271 15.35 7.85 2.11
C VAL A 271 14.09 7.35 2.78
N LEU A 272 14.05 7.44 4.11
CA LEU A 272 12.86 7.21 4.94
C LEU A 272 12.48 8.55 5.57
N ASN A 273 11.41 9.18 5.08
CA ASN A 273 11.05 10.53 5.51
C ASN A 273 9.54 10.68 5.69
N THR A 274 9.08 10.54 6.92
CA THR A 274 7.69 10.83 7.27
C THR A 274 7.55 12.27 7.74
N THR A 275 6.49 12.94 7.33
CA THR A 275 6.24 14.36 7.64
C THR A 275 4.84 14.55 8.17
N GLU A 276 4.69 15.50 9.09
CA GLU A 276 3.41 15.93 9.63
C GLU A 276 3.21 17.43 9.45
N GLY A 277 2.06 17.79 8.88
CA GLY A 277 1.69 19.19 8.65
C GLY A 277 2.32 19.81 7.41
N ALA A 278 1.72 20.92 6.94
CA ALA A 278 2.07 21.58 5.70
C ALA A 278 3.52 22.12 5.68
N LYS A 279 4.03 22.60 6.82
CA LYS A 279 5.40 23.13 6.94
C LYS A 279 6.44 22.04 6.74
N ALA A 280 6.32 20.92 7.45
CA ALA A 280 7.27 19.80 7.32
C ALA A 280 7.23 19.20 5.91
N LEU A 281 6.05 19.17 5.30
CA LEU A 281 5.87 18.72 3.92
C LEU A 281 6.58 19.68 2.93
N ALA A 282 6.47 21.00 3.12
CA ALA A 282 7.16 21.99 2.31
C ALA A 282 8.69 21.90 2.48
N ASP A 283 9.19 21.79 3.73
CA ASP A 283 10.61 21.66 4.05
C ASP A 283 11.25 20.40 3.43
N SER A 284 10.46 19.34 3.19
CA SER A 284 10.91 18.09 2.58
C SER A 284 10.82 18.08 1.05
N ARG A 285 10.36 19.16 0.40
CA ARG A 285 10.17 19.22 -1.05
C ARG A 285 11.47 18.97 -1.82
N ASP A 286 12.55 19.61 -1.42
CA ASP A 286 13.84 19.48 -2.10
C ASP A 286 14.44 18.08 -1.93
N ILE A 287 14.18 17.42 -0.80
CA ILE A 287 14.58 16.02 -0.54
C ILE A 287 13.83 15.12 -1.53
N ARG A 288 12.50 15.22 -1.64
CA ARG A 288 11.68 14.41 -2.55
C ARG A 288 12.09 14.60 -4.00
N ARG A 289 12.26 15.86 -4.42
CA ARG A 289 12.68 16.18 -5.78
C ARG A 289 14.06 15.63 -6.11
N THR A 290 15.01 15.74 -5.17
CA THR A 290 16.37 15.23 -5.35
C THR A 290 16.38 13.71 -5.39
N ALA A 291 15.59 13.04 -4.53
CA ALA A 291 15.43 11.59 -4.56
C ALA A 291 14.90 11.12 -5.92
N LEU A 292 13.86 11.77 -6.45
CA LEU A 292 13.30 11.45 -7.76
C LEU A 292 14.34 11.61 -8.89
N LEU A 293 15.06 12.74 -8.93
CA LEU A 293 16.03 13.03 -10.00
C LEU A 293 17.22 12.06 -9.97
N ASN A 294 17.67 11.67 -8.78
CA ASN A 294 18.80 10.75 -8.61
C ASN A 294 18.35 9.28 -8.51
N LYS A 295 17.06 8.99 -8.70
CA LYS A 295 16.46 7.64 -8.61
C LYS A 295 16.74 6.96 -7.26
N ILE A 296 16.79 7.72 -6.18
CA ILE A 296 16.95 7.19 -4.82
C ILE A 296 15.58 6.73 -4.33
N PRO A 297 15.41 5.48 -3.90
CA PRO A 297 14.17 5.00 -3.28
C PRO A 297 13.78 5.88 -2.10
N TYR A 298 12.49 6.24 -2.04
CA TYR A 298 11.98 7.20 -1.09
C TYR A 298 10.62 6.73 -0.54
N PHE A 299 10.54 6.58 0.79
CA PHE A 299 9.34 6.14 1.48
C PHE A 299 8.85 7.21 2.44
N THR A 300 7.57 7.55 2.35
CA THR A 300 6.95 8.67 3.07
C THR A 300 6.06 8.25 4.23
N THR A 301 5.84 6.96 4.40
CA THR A 301 5.01 6.39 5.47
C THR A 301 5.80 5.40 6.30
N LEU A 302 5.44 5.25 7.57
CA LEU A 302 6.00 4.24 8.45
C LEU A 302 5.86 2.82 7.86
N ALA A 303 4.66 2.47 7.41
CA ALA A 303 4.38 1.15 6.83
C ALA A 303 5.26 0.87 5.59
N GLY A 304 5.41 1.87 4.70
CA GLY A 304 6.28 1.77 3.52
C GLY A 304 7.75 1.63 3.89
N ALA A 305 8.22 2.37 4.91
CA ALA A 305 9.59 2.27 5.41
C ALA A 305 9.88 0.87 5.99
N VAL A 306 9.00 0.35 6.84
CA VAL A 306 9.13 -1.00 7.41
C VAL A 306 9.10 -2.07 6.32
N ALA A 307 8.17 -1.98 5.37
CA ALA A 307 8.09 -2.92 4.24
C ALA A 307 9.36 -2.91 3.39
N ALA A 308 9.94 -1.73 3.13
CA ALA A 308 11.19 -1.61 2.40
C ALA A 308 12.36 -2.27 3.13
N VAL A 309 12.45 -2.11 4.46
CA VAL A 309 13.50 -2.76 5.27
C VAL A 309 13.32 -4.27 5.30
N GLN A 310 12.10 -4.76 5.47
CA GLN A 310 11.79 -6.20 5.37
C GLN A 310 12.19 -6.77 3.99
N ALA A 311 11.90 -6.04 2.92
CA ALA A 311 12.30 -6.43 1.57
C ALA A 311 13.81 -6.48 1.41
N LEU A 312 14.55 -5.49 1.95
CA LEU A 312 16.02 -5.49 1.95
C LEU A 312 16.59 -6.70 2.69
N SER A 313 16.04 -7.02 3.86
CA SER A 313 16.43 -8.19 4.64
C SER A 313 16.20 -9.48 3.85
N ALA A 314 15.04 -9.62 3.21
CA ALA A 314 14.74 -10.79 2.38
C ALA A 314 15.68 -10.90 1.17
N LEU A 315 15.98 -9.79 0.49
CA LEU A 315 16.90 -9.75 -0.65
C LEU A 315 18.34 -10.10 -0.27
N LYS A 316 18.78 -9.78 0.95
CA LYS A 316 20.08 -10.20 1.47
C LYS A 316 20.11 -11.69 1.79
N GLY A 317 19.01 -12.25 2.25
CA GLY A 317 18.91 -13.66 2.61
C GLY A 317 18.80 -14.61 1.42
N ARG A 318 18.18 -14.15 0.30
CA ARG A 318 17.98 -14.98 -0.89
C ARG A 318 17.83 -14.13 -2.17
N PRO A 319 18.22 -14.66 -3.34
CA PRO A 319 18.01 -13.96 -4.61
C PRO A 319 16.54 -13.93 -4.99
N ILE A 320 16.18 -12.96 -5.83
CA ILE A 320 14.85 -12.93 -6.47
C ILE A 320 14.69 -14.15 -7.36
N SER A 321 13.64 -14.91 -7.13
CA SER A 321 13.23 -16.02 -7.99
C SER A 321 12.14 -15.57 -8.96
N VAL A 322 12.15 -16.13 -10.15
CA VAL A 322 11.10 -15.94 -11.17
C VAL A 322 10.40 -17.26 -11.42
N ALA A 323 9.08 -17.24 -11.38
CA ALA A 323 8.26 -18.39 -11.67
C ALA A 323 7.04 -17.97 -12.51
N PRO A 324 6.51 -18.86 -13.37
CA PRO A 324 5.27 -18.58 -14.08
C PRO A 324 4.10 -18.37 -13.12
N LEU A 325 3.21 -17.42 -13.44
CA LEU A 325 2.01 -17.15 -12.63
C LEU A 325 1.20 -18.41 -12.35
N GLN A 326 1.14 -19.32 -13.31
CA GLN A 326 0.41 -20.59 -13.22
C GLN A 326 0.91 -21.50 -12.10
N GLU A 327 2.17 -21.40 -11.69
CA GLU A 327 2.72 -22.19 -10.56
C GLU A 327 2.19 -21.71 -9.21
N TYR A 328 1.85 -20.41 -9.10
CA TYR A 328 1.25 -19.86 -7.89
C TYR A 328 -0.23 -20.16 -7.76
N VAL A 329 -0.96 -20.18 -8.88
CA VAL A 329 -2.43 -20.31 -8.88
C VAL A 329 -2.93 -21.75 -9.13
N ARG A 330 -2.05 -22.71 -9.45
CA ARG A 330 -2.43 -24.12 -9.53
C ARG A 330 -2.81 -24.60 -8.13
N LYS A 331 -4.05 -25.10 -8.00
CA LYS A 331 -4.42 -25.86 -6.82
C LYS A 331 -3.54 -27.12 -6.80
N PRO A 332 -2.94 -27.50 -5.66
CA PRO A 332 -2.41 -28.84 -5.52
C PRO A 332 -3.57 -29.80 -5.78
N GLY A 333 -3.40 -30.70 -6.76
CA GLY A 333 -4.35 -31.71 -7.17
C GLY A 333 -4.65 -32.71 -6.06
#